data_88cc649017099f5d302c77f402683f9b
#
_entry.id   88cc649017099f5d302c77f402683f9b
#
_cell.length_a   1.000
_cell.length_b   1.000
_cell.length_c   1.000
_cell.angle_alpha   90.00
_cell.angle_beta   90.00
_cell.angle_gamma   90.00
#
_symmetry.space_group_name_H-M   'P 1'
#
loop_
_entity.id
_entity.type
_entity.pdbx_description
1 polymer ?
#
loop_
_entity_poly.entity_id
_entity_poly.type
_entity_poly.pdbx_seq_one_letter_code
_entity_poly.pdbx_strand_id
1 'polypeptide(L)'
;MSSNNPNRVYLDTETTGLHPEESDEILSLTIVDANGRLLFDERFKPKHKKEWPEAQAVNHISPDDVEHLTTIDAYMEQICRILDRIADEIVGYNIAFDIGFLKAAGATINPDAAIIDTMQEFMDAFGNSNTGHRYQPLSMAAERLGYNWTSAPHGLLSDTLACLAAQKCVDDHNWCVENLELTEDAIMNAKPIENGSDGLPKDCWDLNPAAPARLPSRSRFSIGSRALRNSAHEPVPPPSSRA
;
A
#
# COMPACT_ATOMS: atom_id res chain seq x y z
N MET A 1 0.71 10.87 -30.54
CA MET A 1 1.81 10.43 -29.69
C MET A 1 1.14 9.85 -28.45
N SER A 2 1.22 8.55 -28.26
CA SER A 2 0.63 7.88 -27.09
C SER A 2 1.39 8.38 -25.85
N SER A 3 0.71 9.03 -24.92
CA SER A 3 1.28 9.35 -23.62
C SER A 3 1.48 8.03 -22.90
N ASN A 4 2.71 7.50 -22.92
CA ASN A 4 3.08 6.39 -22.05
C ASN A 4 3.10 6.94 -20.60
N ASN A 5 1.96 6.88 -19.93
CA ASN A 5 1.97 6.98 -18.49
C ASN A 5 2.74 5.76 -17.96
N PRO A 6 3.66 5.95 -17.01
CA PRO A 6 4.36 4.81 -16.41
C PRO A 6 3.37 3.83 -15.78
N ASN A 7 3.67 2.55 -15.89
CA ASN A 7 2.89 1.51 -15.21
C ASN A 7 3.22 1.56 -13.71
N ARG A 8 2.41 2.29 -12.96
CA ARG A 8 2.56 2.42 -11.51
C ARG A 8 1.78 1.32 -10.80
N VAL A 9 2.43 0.64 -9.87
CA VAL A 9 1.82 -0.33 -8.98
C VAL A 9 2.01 0.08 -7.53
N TYR A 10 1.04 -0.27 -6.69
CA TYR A 10 1.05 -0.08 -5.25
C TYR A 10 1.06 -1.42 -4.59
N LEU A 11 1.87 -1.60 -3.56
CA LEU A 11 1.94 -2.85 -2.84
C LEU A 11 2.07 -2.65 -1.33
N ASP A 12 1.68 -3.70 -0.62
CA ASP A 12 1.79 -3.81 0.83
C ASP A 12 1.98 -5.28 1.22
N THR A 13 2.76 -5.54 2.28
CA THR A 13 3.05 -6.89 2.77
C THR A 13 2.74 -7.02 4.26
N GLU A 14 2.16 -8.17 4.64
CA GLU A 14 2.15 -8.60 6.04
C GLU A 14 3.22 -9.68 6.25
N THR A 15 3.86 -9.63 7.40
CA THR A 15 5.06 -10.44 7.65
C THR A 15 5.02 -11.12 9.02
N THR A 16 5.90 -12.08 9.25
CA THR A 16 6.06 -12.75 10.57
C THR A 16 6.88 -11.95 11.56
N GLY A 17 7.43 -10.81 11.15
CA GLY A 17 8.26 -9.94 11.97
C GLY A 17 8.87 -8.82 11.13
N LEU A 18 9.96 -8.21 11.60
CA LEU A 18 10.49 -6.99 11.01
C LEU A 18 11.84 -7.18 10.29
N HIS A 19 12.43 -8.36 10.40
CA HIS A 19 13.82 -8.64 10.03
C HIS A 19 13.92 -9.76 8.98
N PRO A 20 13.77 -9.44 7.69
CA PRO A 20 13.88 -10.44 6.61
C PRO A 20 15.24 -11.14 6.59
N GLU A 21 16.31 -10.46 7.04
CA GLU A 21 17.66 -11.00 7.19
C GLU A 21 17.81 -12.00 8.36
N GLU A 22 16.90 -11.97 9.33
CA GLU A 22 16.84 -12.86 10.48
C GLU A 22 15.81 -13.98 10.33
N SER A 23 15.38 -14.26 9.09
CA SER A 23 14.40 -15.29 8.74
C SER A 23 12.93 -14.96 9.04
N ASP A 24 12.55 -13.69 9.15
CA ASP A 24 11.16 -13.32 9.04
C ASP A 24 10.69 -13.43 7.60
N GLU A 25 9.41 -13.76 7.41
CA GLU A 25 8.87 -14.17 6.11
C GLU A 25 7.56 -13.41 5.80
N ILE A 26 7.26 -13.29 4.51
CA ILE A 26 6.00 -12.71 4.05
C ILE A 26 4.86 -13.69 4.33
N LEU A 27 3.80 -13.19 4.97
CA LEU A 27 2.54 -13.88 5.19
C LEU A 27 1.49 -13.57 4.14
N SER A 28 1.57 -12.38 3.55
CA SER A 28 0.65 -11.94 2.52
C SER A 28 1.22 -10.78 1.70
N LEU A 29 0.74 -10.64 0.48
CA LEU A 29 1.11 -9.58 -0.45
C LEU A 29 -0.12 -9.16 -1.24
N THR A 30 -0.37 -7.85 -1.29
CA THR A 30 -1.34 -7.23 -2.20
C THR A 30 -0.63 -6.30 -3.16
N ILE A 31 -1.00 -6.34 -4.44
CA ILE A 31 -0.53 -5.40 -5.48
C ILE A 31 -1.74 -4.90 -6.26
N VAL A 32 -1.87 -3.58 -6.38
CA VAL A 32 -2.89 -2.94 -7.21
C VAL A 32 -2.26 -2.01 -8.25
N ASP A 33 -2.99 -1.72 -9.35
CA ASP A 33 -2.58 -0.70 -10.32
C ASP A 33 -2.95 0.72 -9.84
N ALA A 34 -2.54 1.73 -10.61
CA ALA A 34 -2.82 3.14 -10.34
C ALA A 34 -4.32 3.51 -10.27
N ASN A 35 -5.21 2.61 -10.67
CA ASN A 35 -6.67 2.77 -10.58
C ASN A 35 -7.27 1.99 -9.40
N GLY A 36 -6.44 1.34 -8.59
CA GLY A 36 -6.88 0.47 -7.48
C GLY A 36 -7.41 -0.90 -7.94
N ARG A 37 -7.14 -1.28 -9.21
CA ARG A 37 -7.50 -2.61 -9.70
C ARG A 37 -6.49 -3.63 -9.20
N LEU A 38 -7.00 -4.72 -8.63
CA LEU A 38 -6.22 -5.81 -8.08
C LEU A 38 -5.41 -6.52 -9.17
N LEU A 39 -4.10 -6.60 -8.98
CA LEU A 39 -3.16 -7.35 -9.81
C LEU A 39 -2.70 -8.64 -9.14
N PHE A 40 -2.59 -8.60 -7.80
CA PHE A 40 -2.21 -9.74 -6.97
C PHE A 40 -2.74 -9.55 -5.55
N ASP A 41 -3.22 -10.64 -4.92
CA ASP A 41 -3.69 -10.64 -3.52
C ASP A 41 -3.71 -12.08 -3.00
N GLU A 42 -2.68 -12.48 -2.27
CA GLU A 42 -2.54 -13.83 -1.77
C GLU A 42 -1.90 -13.87 -0.37
N ARG A 43 -2.27 -14.88 0.41
CA ARG A 43 -1.61 -15.26 1.67
C ARG A 43 -0.73 -16.47 1.46
N PHE A 44 0.31 -16.58 2.29
CA PHE A 44 1.34 -17.61 2.16
C PHE A 44 1.63 -18.30 3.47
N LYS A 45 1.93 -19.59 3.39
CA LYS A 45 2.56 -20.31 4.46
C LYS A 45 4.03 -19.94 4.54
N PRO A 46 4.56 -19.48 5.71
CA PRO A 46 5.99 -19.29 5.87
C PRO A 46 6.73 -20.63 5.82
N LYS A 47 7.97 -20.64 5.32
CA LYS A 47 8.78 -21.85 5.15
C LYS A 47 9.40 -22.31 6.48
N HIS A 48 9.86 -21.35 7.26
CA HIS A 48 10.71 -21.60 8.44
C HIS A 48 10.04 -21.18 9.73
N LYS A 49 9.46 -19.99 9.76
CA LYS A 49 8.79 -19.45 10.95
C LYS A 49 7.54 -20.26 11.29
N LYS A 50 7.38 -20.61 12.59
CA LYS A 50 6.22 -21.41 13.06
C LYS A 50 5.25 -20.60 13.90
N GLU A 51 5.75 -19.58 14.58
CA GLU A 51 4.99 -18.72 15.47
C GLU A 51 5.51 -17.28 15.32
N TRP A 52 4.60 -16.31 15.40
CA TRP A 52 4.89 -14.88 15.30
C TRP A 52 3.90 -14.05 16.14
N PRO A 53 3.85 -14.26 17.48
CA PRO A 53 2.82 -13.66 18.33
C PRO A 53 2.81 -12.13 18.30
N GLU A 54 3.98 -11.49 18.18
CA GLU A 54 4.10 -10.04 18.10
C GLU A 54 3.50 -9.51 16.78
N ALA A 55 3.85 -10.10 15.65
CA ALA A 55 3.31 -9.72 14.35
C ALA A 55 1.83 -10.10 14.24
N GLN A 56 1.41 -11.26 14.78
CA GLN A 56 0.02 -11.68 14.82
C GLN A 56 -0.87 -10.71 15.61
N ALA A 57 -0.33 -10.10 16.67
CA ALA A 57 -1.07 -9.10 17.44
C ALA A 57 -1.39 -7.84 16.61
N VAL A 58 -0.61 -7.57 15.56
CA VAL A 58 -0.76 -6.42 14.66
C VAL A 58 -1.57 -6.78 13.42
N ASN A 59 -1.14 -7.81 12.69
CA ASN A 59 -1.72 -8.15 11.38
C ASN A 59 -2.86 -9.18 11.45
N HIS A 60 -3.11 -9.74 12.63
CA HIS A 60 -4.18 -10.71 12.91
C HIS A 60 -4.13 -11.98 12.05
N ILE A 61 -2.95 -12.34 11.50
CA ILE A 61 -2.74 -13.58 10.76
C ILE A 61 -2.10 -14.58 11.70
N SER A 62 -2.85 -15.62 12.06
CA SER A 62 -2.37 -16.71 12.89
C SER A 62 -1.68 -17.81 12.07
N PRO A 63 -0.85 -18.68 12.68
CA PRO A 63 -0.33 -19.86 12.01
C PRO A 63 -1.42 -20.74 11.38
N ASP A 64 -2.55 -20.91 12.06
CA ASP A 64 -3.68 -21.73 11.59
C ASP A 64 -4.31 -21.18 10.31
N ASP A 65 -4.31 -19.84 10.12
CA ASP A 65 -4.85 -19.20 8.93
C ASP A 65 -4.07 -19.54 7.65
N VAL A 66 -2.79 -19.86 7.79
CA VAL A 66 -1.87 -20.03 6.66
C VAL A 66 -1.24 -21.43 6.55
N GLU A 67 -1.42 -22.30 7.55
CA GLU A 67 -0.74 -23.61 7.55
C GLU A 67 -1.10 -24.51 6.37
N HIS A 68 -2.29 -24.35 5.82
CA HIS A 68 -2.83 -25.10 4.69
C HIS A 68 -2.54 -24.47 3.33
N LEU A 69 -1.92 -23.27 3.31
CA LEU A 69 -1.58 -22.55 2.10
C LEU A 69 -0.24 -22.99 1.51
N THR A 70 0.01 -22.58 0.27
CA THR A 70 1.34 -22.74 -0.35
C THR A 70 2.30 -21.64 0.10
N THR A 71 3.59 -21.86 -0.09
CA THR A 71 4.60 -20.83 0.15
C THR A 71 4.61 -19.80 -0.99
N ILE A 72 5.17 -18.63 -0.74
CA ILE A 72 5.31 -17.55 -1.72
C ILE A 72 6.04 -18.00 -3.01
N ASP A 73 6.89 -19.03 -2.93
CA ASP A 73 7.62 -19.54 -4.10
C ASP A 73 6.70 -19.98 -5.24
N ALA A 74 5.51 -20.50 -4.91
CA ALA A 74 4.54 -20.93 -5.93
C ALA A 74 4.05 -19.76 -6.80
N TYR A 75 4.15 -18.53 -6.30
CA TYR A 75 3.68 -17.32 -6.96
C TYR A 75 4.82 -16.43 -7.47
N MET A 76 6.09 -16.82 -7.23
CA MET A 76 7.24 -15.95 -7.50
C MET A 76 7.34 -15.52 -8.95
N GLU A 77 7.01 -16.40 -9.91
CA GLU A 77 6.99 -16.02 -11.34
C GLU A 77 5.97 -14.90 -11.63
N GLN A 78 4.78 -14.96 -11.01
CA GLN A 78 3.76 -13.93 -11.18
C GLN A 78 4.18 -12.62 -10.51
N ILE A 79 4.74 -12.68 -9.31
CA ILE A 79 5.24 -11.52 -8.57
C ILE A 79 6.36 -10.83 -9.36
N CYS A 80 7.37 -11.58 -9.81
CA CYS A 80 8.46 -11.05 -10.63
C CYS A 80 7.95 -10.49 -11.96
N ARG A 81 6.93 -11.11 -12.58
CA ARG A 81 6.35 -10.54 -13.81
C ARG A 81 5.76 -9.16 -13.57
N ILE A 82 5.12 -8.91 -12.42
CA ILE A 82 4.56 -7.61 -12.09
C ILE A 82 5.68 -6.61 -11.76
N LEU A 83 6.59 -6.98 -10.86
CA LEU A 83 7.58 -6.05 -10.30
C LEU A 83 8.80 -5.81 -11.18
N ASP A 84 9.18 -6.77 -12.02
CA ASP A 84 10.37 -6.70 -12.86
C ASP A 84 10.07 -6.35 -14.32
N ARG A 85 8.92 -6.84 -14.87
CA ARG A 85 8.65 -6.70 -16.32
C ARG A 85 7.55 -5.71 -16.64
N ILE A 86 6.67 -5.38 -15.70
CA ILE A 86 5.49 -4.52 -15.94
C ILE A 86 5.65 -3.17 -15.26
N ALA A 87 6.09 -3.14 -14.00
CA ALA A 87 6.13 -1.92 -13.22
C ALA A 87 7.26 -0.99 -13.66
N ASP A 88 6.91 0.25 -14.00
CA ASP A 88 7.84 1.37 -14.19
C ASP A 88 8.00 2.16 -12.87
N GLU A 89 6.99 2.12 -12.00
CA GLU A 89 6.95 2.77 -10.68
C GLU A 89 6.34 1.81 -9.67
N ILE A 90 7.03 1.63 -8.53
CA ILE A 90 6.60 0.78 -7.41
C ILE A 90 6.44 1.67 -6.18
N VAL A 91 5.24 1.69 -5.64
CA VAL A 91 4.82 2.60 -4.58
C VAL A 91 4.36 1.80 -3.36
N GLY A 92 4.71 2.26 -2.18
CA GLY A 92 4.22 1.71 -0.92
C GLY A 92 4.40 2.68 0.23
N TYR A 93 3.84 2.36 1.38
CA TYR A 93 3.98 3.17 2.59
C TYR A 93 5.13 2.62 3.42
N ASN A 94 6.27 3.33 3.51
CA ASN A 94 7.54 2.79 4.00
C ASN A 94 8.05 1.63 3.13
N ILE A 95 8.00 1.80 1.83
CA ILE A 95 8.21 0.78 0.78
C ILE A 95 9.54 0.02 0.91
N ALA A 96 10.55 0.60 1.56
CA ALA A 96 11.85 -0.05 1.76
C ALA A 96 11.70 -1.36 2.55
N PHE A 97 10.74 -1.42 3.46
CA PHE A 97 10.39 -2.61 4.23
C PHE A 97 9.91 -3.73 3.30
N ASP A 98 8.89 -3.46 2.50
CA ASP A 98 8.30 -4.45 1.58
C ASP A 98 9.30 -4.96 0.54
N ILE A 99 10.08 -4.04 -0.04
CA ILE A 99 11.14 -4.38 -0.98
C ILE A 99 12.20 -5.27 -0.34
N GLY A 100 12.55 -5.03 0.92
CA GLY A 100 13.48 -5.87 1.68
C GLY A 100 12.97 -7.30 1.79
N PHE A 101 11.74 -7.49 2.20
CA PHE A 101 11.09 -8.79 2.31
C PHE A 101 10.92 -9.49 0.95
N LEU A 102 10.49 -8.77 -0.07
CA LEU A 102 10.33 -9.32 -1.42
C LEU A 102 11.67 -9.83 -1.97
N LYS A 103 12.76 -9.06 -1.81
CA LYS A 103 14.10 -9.49 -2.22
C LYS A 103 14.59 -10.69 -1.41
N ALA A 104 14.36 -10.72 -0.11
CA ALA A 104 14.72 -11.87 0.74
C ALA A 104 13.94 -13.13 0.33
N ALA A 105 12.69 -12.98 -0.10
CA ALA A 105 11.87 -14.07 -0.65
C ALA A 105 12.33 -14.53 -2.05
N GLY A 106 13.22 -13.79 -2.73
CA GLY A 106 13.75 -14.12 -4.05
C GLY A 106 13.09 -13.39 -5.22
N ALA A 107 12.28 -12.36 -4.94
CA ALA A 107 11.69 -11.55 -6.00
C ALA A 107 12.75 -10.70 -6.73
N THR A 108 12.62 -10.65 -8.06
CA THR A 108 13.35 -9.69 -8.90
C THR A 108 12.50 -8.46 -9.11
N ILE A 109 13.15 -7.30 -9.07
CA ILE A 109 12.52 -6.00 -9.21
C ILE A 109 13.25 -5.27 -10.34
N ASN A 110 12.50 -4.65 -11.23
CA ASN A 110 13.05 -3.87 -12.33
C ASN A 110 14.06 -2.83 -11.77
N PRO A 111 15.34 -2.91 -12.14
CA PRO A 111 16.34 -1.98 -11.64
C PRO A 111 16.13 -0.55 -12.11
N ASP A 112 15.37 -0.35 -13.17
CA ASP A 112 15.03 0.97 -13.73
C ASP A 112 13.70 1.51 -13.18
N ALA A 113 12.94 0.71 -12.41
CA ALA A 113 11.71 1.18 -11.79
C ALA A 113 11.99 2.23 -10.72
N ALA A 114 11.18 3.29 -10.71
CA ALA A 114 11.18 4.26 -9.62
C ALA A 114 10.53 3.63 -8.38
N ILE A 115 11.24 3.65 -7.26
CA ILE A 115 10.70 3.25 -5.95
C ILE A 115 10.22 4.51 -5.24
N ILE A 116 8.93 4.57 -4.91
CA ILE A 116 8.28 5.75 -4.34
C ILE A 116 7.77 5.41 -2.95
N ASP A 117 8.27 6.14 -1.95
CA ASP A 117 7.82 6.00 -0.57
C ASP A 117 6.77 7.06 -0.25
N THR A 118 5.51 6.64 -0.25
CA THR A 118 4.37 7.52 0.05
C THR A 118 4.47 8.16 1.43
N MET A 119 5.02 7.46 2.43
CA MET A 119 5.18 8.04 3.78
C MET A 119 6.11 9.25 3.74
N GLN A 120 7.25 9.14 3.04
CA GLN A 120 8.21 10.24 2.93
C GLN A 120 7.62 11.40 2.12
N GLU A 121 7.05 11.12 0.96
CA GLU A 121 6.45 12.15 0.11
C GLU A 121 5.25 12.84 0.78
N PHE A 122 4.43 12.08 1.51
CA PHE A 122 3.31 12.63 2.27
C PHE A 122 3.80 13.55 3.40
N MET A 123 4.81 13.14 4.14
CA MET A 123 5.40 13.97 5.20
C MET A 123 6.03 15.25 4.66
N ASP A 124 6.65 15.18 3.49
CA ASP A 124 7.23 16.33 2.80
C ASP A 124 6.15 17.32 2.30
N ALA A 125 5.01 16.79 1.81
CA ALA A 125 3.92 17.59 1.26
C ALA A 125 3.01 18.18 2.36
N PHE A 126 2.71 17.39 3.39
CA PHE A 126 1.70 17.70 4.40
C PHE A 126 2.24 17.66 5.83
N GLY A 127 3.48 17.19 6.04
CA GLY A 127 4.08 17.07 7.35
C GLY A 127 4.26 18.41 8.02
N ASN A 128 3.96 18.45 9.35
CA ASN A 128 4.34 19.58 10.16
C ASN A 128 5.77 19.35 10.67
N SER A 129 6.72 20.12 10.15
CA SER A 129 8.14 20.05 10.53
C SER A 129 8.39 20.29 12.02
N ASN A 130 7.41 20.84 12.75
CA ASN A 130 7.52 21.20 14.16
C ASN A 130 7.26 20.03 15.13
N THR A 131 6.82 18.86 14.65
CA THR A 131 6.49 17.74 15.56
C THR A 131 7.67 16.88 15.96
N GLY A 132 8.80 17.02 15.29
CA GLY A 132 10.00 16.18 15.53
C GLY A 132 9.81 14.70 15.21
N HIS A 133 8.62 14.28 14.77
CA HIS A 133 8.36 12.91 14.35
C HIS A 133 8.93 12.68 12.96
N ARG A 134 9.78 11.66 12.87
CA ARG A 134 10.44 11.24 11.63
C ARG A 134 9.53 10.42 10.73
N TYR A 135 8.45 9.90 11.28
CA TYR A 135 7.57 8.92 10.65
C TYR A 135 6.13 9.24 10.99
N GLN A 136 5.25 8.98 10.03
CA GLN A 136 3.82 9.12 10.21
C GLN A 136 3.14 7.79 9.79
N PRO A 137 2.45 7.09 10.70
CA PRO A 137 1.70 5.89 10.34
C PRO A 137 0.68 6.13 9.23
N LEU A 138 0.40 5.12 8.42
CA LEU A 138 -0.60 5.20 7.35
C LEU A 138 -1.99 5.58 7.89
N SER A 139 -2.34 5.07 9.08
CA SER A 139 -3.59 5.44 9.77
C SER A 139 -3.72 6.93 10.03
N MET A 140 -2.63 7.60 10.42
CA MET A 140 -2.60 9.06 10.61
C MET A 140 -2.71 9.81 9.28
N ALA A 141 -2.02 9.35 8.24
CA ALA A 141 -2.15 9.95 6.91
C ALA A 141 -3.59 9.81 6.39
N ALA A 142 -4.18 8.64 6.51
CA ALA A 142 -5.56 8.36 6.14
C ALA A 142 -6.56 9.23 6.92
N GLU A 143 -6.37 9.38 8.24
CA GLU A 143 -7.21 10.25 9.07
C GLU A 143 -7.11 11.72 8.66
N ARG A 144 -5.89 12.22 8.41
CA ARG A 144 -5.70 13.61 7.92
C ARG A 144 -6.38 13.86 6.59
N LEU A 145 -6.45 12.83 5.75
CA LEU A 145 -7.13 12.89 4.45
C LEU A 145 -8.64 12.66 4.56
N GLY A 146 -9.18 12.32 5.75
CA GLY A 146 -10.57 11.91 5.89
C GLY A 146 -10.92 10.66 5.09
N TYR A 147 -9.90 9.80 4.86
CA TYR A 147 -10.07 8.58 4.08
C TYR A 147 -11.02 7.62 4.79
N ASN A 148 -12.08 7.21 4.09
CA ASN A 148 -13.02 6.23 4.60
C ASN A 148 -12.52 4.83 4.30
N TRP A 149 -12.08 4.11 5.33
CA TRP A 149 -11.64 2.72 5.21
C TRP A 149 -12.76 1.84 4.67
N THR A 150 -12.50 1.10 3.61
CA THR A 150 -13.48 0.16 3.01
C THR A 150 -13.66 -1.11 3.81
N SER A 151 -12.69 -1.42 4.69
CA SER A 151 -12.70 -2.49 5.68
C SER A 151 -11.90 -2.03 6.92
N ALA A 152 -11.78 -2.89 7.92
CA ALA A 152 -10.93 -2.56 9.08
C ALA A 152 -9.49 -2.27 8.65
N PRO A 153 -8.79 -1.29 9.27
CA PRO A 153 -7.35 -1.12 9.11
C PRO A 153 -6.62 -2.44 9.38
N HIS A 154 -5.42 -2.59 8.81
CA HIS A 154 -4.64 -3.84 8.82
C HIS A 154 -5.27 -4.98 8.01
N GLY A 155 -6.05 -4.63 6.99
CA GLY A 155 -6.43 -5.53 5.91
C GLY A 155 -5.64 -5.16 4.66
N LEU A 156 -4.87 -6.08 4.11
CA LEU A 156 -3.92 -5.88 2.98
C LEU A 156 -4.42 -4.95 1.89
N LEU A 157 -5.57 -5.27 1.32
CA LEU A 157 -6.14 -4.45 0.25
C LEU A 157 -6.53 -3.06 0.74
N SER A 158 -7.04 -2.92 1.97
CA SER A 158 -7.44 -1.62 2.51
C SER A 158 -6.24 -0.71 2.74
N ASP A 159 -5.12 -1.25 3.22
CA ASP A 159 -3.91 -0.47 3.48
C ASP A 159 -3.24 -0.07 2.16
N THR A 160 -3.17 -0.98 1.18
CA THR A 160 -2.70 -0.65 -0.17
C THR A 160 -3.54 0.44 -0.83
N LEU A 161 -4.88 0.41 -0.68
CA LEU A 161 -5.78 1.44 -1.22
C LEU A 161 -5.67 2.76 -0.46
N ALA A 162 -5.43 2.74 0.85
CA ALA A 162 -5.18 3.95 1.64
C ALA A 162 -3.84 4.60 1.23
N CYS A 163 -2.79 3.80 1.01
CA CYS A 163 -1.52 4.25 0.45
C CYS A 163 -1.70 4.90 -0.93
N LEU A 164 -2.48 4.25 -1.81
CA LEU A 164 -2.81 4.79 -3.14
C LEU A 164 -3.53 6.14 -3.03
N ALA A 165 -4.50 6.28 -2.12
CA ALA A 165 -5.20 7.54 -1.91
C ALA A 165 -4.25 8.64 -1.38
N ALA A 166 -3.38 8.29 -0.43
CA ALA A 166 -2.38 9.21 0.10
C ALA A 166 -1.42 9.69 -0.99
N GLN A 167 -0.91 8.78 -1.83
CA GLN A 167 -0.03 9.14 -2.94
C GLN A 167 -0.73 10.01 -3.99
N LYS A 168 -1.99 9.72 -4.30
CA LYS A 168 -2.77 10.59 -5.22
C LYS A 168 -2.91 12.00 -4.68
N CYS A 169 -3.08 12.17 -3.38
CA CYS A 169 -3.12 13.49 -2.75
C CYS A 169 -1.77 14.21 -2.81
N VAL A 170 -0.67 13.49 -2.70
CA VAL A 170 0.69 14.04 -2.88
C VAL A 170 0.91 14.48 -4.31
N ASP A 171 0.51 13.63 -5.26
CA ASP A 171 0.66 13.91 -6.70
C ASP A 171 -0.21 15.07 -7.19
N ASP A 172 -1.43 15.21 -6.65
CA ASP A 172 -2.42 16.23 -7.02
C ASP A 172 -3.33 16.62 -5.85
N HIS A 173 -3.10 17.77 -5.25
CA HIS A 173 -3.92 18.32 -4.16
C HIS A 173 -5.38 18.53 -4.56
N ASN A 174 -5.67 18.87 -5.83
CA ASN A 174 -7.05 19.04 -6.28
C ASN A 174 -7.80 17.71 -6.28
N TRP A 175 -7.12 16.60 -6.59
CA TRP A 175 -7.71 15.27 -6.50
C TRP A 175 -8.19 14.97 -5.07
N CYS A 176 -7.37 15.34 -4.07
CA CYS A 176 -7.69 15.19 -2.66
C CYS A 176 -8.97 15.94 -2.27
N VAL A 177 -9.07 17.21 -2.67
CA VAL A 177 -10.26 18.04 -2.42
C VAL A 177 -11.52 17.47 -3.10
N GLU A 178 -11.39 17.04 -4.36
CA GLU A 178 -12.51 16.54 -5.17
C GLU A 178 -13.02 15.17 -4.75
N ASN A 179 -12.13 14.28 -4.27
CA ASN A 179 -12.46 12.88 -4.04
C ASN A 179 -12.61 12.51 -2.55
N LEU A 180 -12.01 13.28 -1.65
CA LEU A 180 -12.05 13.02 -0.21
C LEU A 180 -12.85 14.08 0.56
N GLU A 181 -13.49 15.01 -0.14
CA GLU A 181 -14.30 16.12 0.45
C GLU A 181 -13.51 17.00 1.45
N LEU A 182 -12.18 17.03 1.31
CA LEU A 182 -11.29 17.78 2.18
C LEU A 182 -10.99 19.17 1.62
N THR A 183 -10.88 20.15 2.50
CA THR A 183 -10.31 21.46 2.13
C THR A 183 -8.79 21.44 2.29
N GLU A 184 -8.07 22.23 1.47
CA GLU A 184 -6.62 22.42 1.64
C GLU A 184 -6.25 22.80 3.08
N ASP A 185 -7.04 23.67 3.71
CA ASP A 185 -6.84 24.09 5.10
C ASP A 185 -6.99 22.92 6.09
N ALA A 186 -7.90 21.96 5.85
CA ALA A 186 -8.08 20.80 6.71
C ALA A 186 -6.85 19.87 6.64
N ILE A 187 -6.29 19.66 5.44
CA ILE A 187 -5.10 18.83 5.25
C ILE A 187 -3.86 19.48 5.90
N MET A 188 -3.68 20.79 5.69
CA MET A 188 -2.50 21.51 6.18
C MET A 188 -2.55 21.79 7.68
N ASN A 189 -3.74 21.93 8.27
CA ASN A 189 -3.93 22.25 9.68
C ASN A 189 -4.35 21.06 10.55
N ALA A 190 -4.44 19.85 10.01
CA ALA A 190 -4.70 18.67 10.80
C ALA A 190 -3.58 18.51 11.86
N LYS A 191 -3.98 18.61 13.14
CA LYS A 191 -3.02 18.42 14.23
C LYS A 191 -2.53 16.99 14.22
N PRO A 192 -1.22 16.76 14.45
CA PRO A 192 -0.74 15.41 14.71
C PRO A 192 -1.51 14.82 15.88
N ILE A 193 -1.89 13.55 15.76
CA ILE A 193 -2.45 12.84 16.91
C ILE A 193 -1.34 12.72 17.95
N GLU A 194 -1.56 13.34 19.10
CA GLU A 194 -0.68 13.13 20.25
C GLU A 194 -0.93 11.71 20.76
N ASN A 195 0.04 10.84 20.56
CA ASN A 195 0.07 9.43 20.92
C ASN A 195 -0.76 8.51 19.99
N GLY A 196 -0.20 8.20 18.82
CA GLY A 196 -0.65 7.09 18.02
C GLY A 196 -0.61 5.78 18.81
N SER A 197 -1.76 5.23 19.09
CA SER A 197 -1.92 3.91 19.73
C SER A 197 -1.97 2.81 18.66
N ASP A 198 -1.14 2.91 17.62
CA ASP A 198 -1.08 1.95 16.53
C ASP A 198 -0.41 0.63 16.92
N GLY A 199 0.12 0.55 18.14
CA GLY A 199 0.67 -0.68 18.70
C GLY A 199 1.95 -1.18 18.03
N LEU A 200 2.46 -0.48 17.02
CA LEU A 200 3.69 -0.87 16.35
C LEU A 200 4.91 -0.66 17.25
N PRO A 201 5.83 -1.63 17.32
CA PRO A 201 7.09 -1.48 18.03
C PRO A 201 7.87 -0.26 17.50
N LYS A 202 8.50 0.49 18.39
CA LYS A 202 9.31 1.69 18.00
C LYS A 202 10.40 1.38 16.98
N ASP A 203 10.83 0.15 16.94
CA ASP A 203 11.94 -0.36 16.13
C ASP A 203 11.54 -0.59 14.65
N CYS A 204 10.24 -0.63 14.32
CA CYS A 204 9.76 -0.74 12.93
C CYS A 204 10.24 0.40 12.04
N TRP A 205 10.59 1.52 12.67
CA TRP A 205 10.89 2.77 12.00
C TRP A 205 12.38 2.98 11.71
N ASP A 206 13.25 2.22 12.38
CA ASP A 206 14.70 2.35 12.25
C ASP A 206 15.28 1.60 11.05
N LEU A 207 14.47 0.84 10.33
CA LEU A 207 14.88 0.01 9.19
C LEU A 207 15.03 0.76 7.87
N ASN A 208 14.87 2.09 7.85
CA ASN A 208 15.09 2.85 6.62
C ASN A 208 16.55 3.36 6.54
N PRO A 209 17.50 2.61 5.94
CA PRO A 209 18.83 3.12 5.67
C PRO A 209 18.75 4.10 4.50
N ALA A 210 18.75 5.38 4.80
CA ALA A 210 18.93 6.49 3.86
C ALA A 210 17.99 6.41 2.62
N ALA A 211 16.91 7.18 2.65
CA ALA A 211 16.08 7.41 1.46
C ALA A 211 16.98 7.81 0.28
N PRO A 212 16.80 7.24 -0.91
CA PRO A 212 17.53 7.68 -2.09
C PRO A 212 17.26 9.15 -2.33
N ALA A 213 18.29 9.86 -2.76
CA ALA A 213 18.23 11.29 -3.05
C ALA A 213 17.03 11.58 -3.99
N ARG A 214 16.22 12.58 -3.62
CA ARG A 214 15.06 13.04 -4.36
C ARG A 214 15.35 13.11 -5.86
N LEU A 215 14.57 12.42 -6.66
CA LEU A 215 14.44 12.71 -8.07
C LEU A 215 13.60 14.01 -8.22
N PRO A 216 13.93 14.90 -9.17
CA PRO A 216 13.19 16.14 -9.36
C PRO A 216 11.72 15.84 -9.66
N SER A 217 10.82 16.55 -8.99
CA SER A 217 9.37 16.46 -9.17
C SER A 217 9.01 16.56 -10.64
N ARG A 218 8.44 15.51 -11.20
CA ARG A 218 7.92 15.52 -12.58
C ARG A 218 6.69 16.40 -12.66
N SER A 219 6.63 17.23 -13.69
CA SER A 219 5.53 18.13 -13.98
C SER A 219 4.18 17.44 -13.99
N ARG A 220 3.21 18.07 -13.34
CA ARG A 220 1.81 17.73 -13.19
C ARG A 220 1.18 17.25 -14.49
N PHE A 221 0.60 16.07 -14.46
CA PHE A 221 -0.34 15.62 -15.50
C PHE A 221 -1.75 15.56 -14.91
N SER A 222 -2.65 16.33 -15.52
CA SER A 222 -4.07 16.34 -15.21
C SER A 222 -4.70 15.00 -15.64
N ILE A 223 -5.18 14.23 -14.66
CA ILE A 223 -5.99 13.03 -14.94
C ILE A 223 -7.45 13.46 -14.90
N GLY A 224 -8.10 13.41 -16.07
CA GLY A 224 -9.51 13.76 -16.21
C GLY A 224 -10.41 12.88 -15.35
N SER A 225 -11.22 13.53 -14.54
CA SER A 225 -12.24 12.94 -13.67
C SER A 225 -13.24 12.11 -14.48
N ARG A 226 -13.24 10.80 -14.31
CA ARG A 226 -14.35 9.94 -14.70
C ARG A 226 -14.89 9.23 -13.48
N ALA A 227 -16.00 9.77 -12.97
CA ALA A 227 -16.73 9.25 -11.83
C ALA A 227 -17.02 7.74 -11.97
N LEU A 228 -16.70 6.97 -10.94
CA LEU A 228 -17.21 5.62 -10.73
C LEU A 228 -18.73 5.69 -10.56
N ARG A 229 -19.50 5.51 -11.64
CA ARG A 229 -20.94 5.28 -11.53
C ARG A 229 -21.16 3.83 -11.20
N ASN A 230 -21.69 3.56 -10.02
CA ASN A 230 -22.31 2.30 -9.66
C ASN A 230 -23.36 1.93 -10.71
N SER A 231 -23.11 0.86 -11.49
CA SER A 231 -24.14 0.22 -12.28
C SER A 231 -24.98 -0.67 -11.35
N ALA A 232 -26.16 -0.17 -10.98
CA ALA A 232 -27.18 -0.96 -10.31
C ALA A 232 -27.52 -2.17 -11.21
N HIS A 233 -27.45 -3.35 -10.66
CA HIS A 233 -27.95 -4.59 -11.25
C HIS A 233 -29.48 -4.50 -11.31
N GLU A 234 -30.05 -4.46 -12.51
CA GLU A 234 -31.48 -4.73 -12.71
C GLU A 234 -31.75 -6.23 -12.56
N PRO A 235 -32.82 -6.60 -11.86
CA PRO A 235 -33.20 -8.03 -11.73
C PRO A 235 -33.79 -8.59 -13.02
N VAL A 236 -33.29 -9.74 -13.43
CA VAL A 236 -33.80 -10.54 -14.56
C VAL A 236 -35.18 -11.11 -14.20
N PRO A 237 -36.22 -10.96 -15.04
CA PRO A 237 -37.53 -11.54 -14.79
C PRO A 237 -37.49 -13.07 -15.02
N PRO A 238 -38.34 -13.84 -14.31
CA PRO A 238 -38.40 -15.30 -14.44
C PRO A 238 -39.03 -15.75 -15.77
N PRO A 239 -38.69 -16.96 -16.29
CA PRO A 239 -39.22 -17.45 -17.53
C PRO A 239 -40.72 -17.83 -17.39
N SER A 240 -41.52 -17.41 -18.36
CA SER A 240 -42.95 -17.73 -18.45
C SER A 240 -43.16 -19.21 -18.81
N SER A 241 -43.91 -19.93 -17.97
CA SER A 241 -44.48 -21.22 -18.28
C SER A 241 -45.50 -21.08 -19.41
N ARG A 242 -45.32 -21.82 -20.49
CA ARG A 242 -46.40 -22.12 -21.42
C ARG A 242 -46.72 -23.61 -21.35
N ALA A 243 -47.99 -23.84 -21.21
CA ALA A 243 -48.69 -25.15 -21.28
C ALA A 243 -48.49 -25.85 -22.61
#